data_30ff9de6d53d9c6ec5df977e57726618
#
_entry.id   30ff9de6d53d9c6ec5df977e57726618
#
_cell.length_a   1.000
_cell.length_b   1.000
_cell.length_c   1.000
_cell.angle_alpha   90.00
_cell.angle_beta   90.00
_cell.angle_gamma   90.00
#
_symmetry.space_group_name_H-M   'P 1'
#
loop_
_entity.id
_entity.type
_entity.pdbx_description
1 polymer ?
#
loop_
_entity_poly.entity_id
_entity_poly.type
_entity_poly.pdbx_seq_one_letter_code
_entity_poly.pdbx_strand_id
1 'polypeptide(L)'
;MAAKPRIAIVGPGRLGRALALELRQAGYTISEIVSRDSAASKKKARELAGKVKAYASTRANARLDADLVWFCVPDQEIAAAAHQLALVAAWKKKNAFHSSGALASDELDVLRRRGAAAASVHPLMTFVHGSMPSSSGVPFALEGDAAAVRVARRIVRDLRGKAFTIRKQHKAAYHAWGAFTSPLLVATLVTGERVARTAGLSAAEARKKMLPIVRQTIANYQALGPAGAFSGPIVRGDAEIVRKHLRILKKVPEARGVYLALARAALRYLPARNRATLKKTLEL
;
A
#
# COMPACT_ATOMS: atom_id res chain seq x y z
N MET A 1 18.44 -24.07 -13.31
CA MET A 1 17.89 -22.79 -12.75
C MET A 1 18.81 -22.27 -11.68
N ALA A 2 19.11 -20.98 -11.62
CA ALA A 2 19.92 -20.41 -10.54
C ALA A 2 19.24 -20.64 -9.17
N ALA A 3 20.02 -20.96 -8.13
CA ALA A 3 19.52 -21.21 -6.80
C ALA A 3 18.68 -20.03 -6.28
N LYS A 4 17.66 -20.32 -5.46
CA LYS A 4 16.87 -19.29 -4.80
C LYS A 4 17.71 -18.67 -3.67
N PRO A 5 17.74 -17.32 -3.54
CA PRO A 5 18.49 -16.69 -2.45
C PRO A 5 17.89 -17.04 -1.09
N ARG A 6 18.74 -17.16 -0.09
CA ARG A 6 18.35 -17.21 1.33
C ARG A 6 17.96 -15.79 1.76
N ILE A 7 16.87 -15.66 2.51
CA ILE A 7 16.26 -14.35 2.80
C ILE A 7 16.19 -14.14 4.31
N ALA A 8 16.68 -13.01 4.79
CA ALA A 8 16.38 -12.48 6.12
C ALA A 8 15.31 -11.38 6.03
N ILE A 9 14.29 -11.43 6.90
CA ILE A 9 13.22 -10.43 6.99
C ILE A 9 13.44 -9.55 8.21
N VAL A 10 13.61 -8.27 8.01
CA VAL A 10 13.72 -7.26 9.08
C VAL A 10 12.37 -6.60 9.28
N GLY A 11 11.73 -6.87 10.42
CA GLY A 11 10.40 -6.36 10.77
C GLY A 11 9.29 -7.42 10.65
N PRO A 12 8.91 -8.09 11.77
CA PRO A 12 7.82 -9.08 11.80
C PRO A 12 6.43 -8.42 11.85
N GLY A 13 6.27 -7.30 11.15
CA GLY A 13 5.01 -6.59 10.99
C GLY A 13 4.05 -7.32 10.04
N ARG A 14 2.94 -6.65 9.67
CA ARG A 14 1.92 -7.20 8.77
C ARG A 14 2.51 -7.63 7.43
N LEU A 15 3.25 -6.74 6.78
CA LEU A 15 3.89 -7.04 5.50
C LEU A 15 5.00 -8.10 5.63
N GLY A 16 5.92 -7.94 6.58
CA GLY A 16 7.01 -8.90 6.76
C GLY A 16 6.51 -10.31 7.08
N ARG A 17 5.41 -10.42 7.85
CA ARG A 17 4.74 -11.69 8.10
C ARG A 17 4.16 -12.29 6.81
N ALA A 18 3.42 -11.51 6.03
CA ALA A 18 2.83 -11.99 4.78
C ALA A 18 3.91 -12.46 3.79
N LEU A 19 4.93 -11.62 3.56
CA LEU A 19 6.04 -11.96 2.67
C LEU A 19 6.82 -13.18 3.14
N ALA A 20 7.14 -13.31 4.44
CA ALA A 20 7.89 -14.46 4.95
C ALA A 20 7.14 -15.78 4.70
N LEU A 21 5.82 -15.79 4.91
CA LEU A 21 4.99 -16.98 4.70
C LEU A 21 4.86 -17.31 3.21
N GLU A 22 4.58 -16.34 2.35
CA GLU A 22 4.44 -16.55 0.91
C GLU A 22 5.77 -16.97 0.27
N LEU A 23 6.88 -16.33 0.65
CA LEU A 23 8.23 -16.73 0.19
C LEU A 23 8.55 -18.16 0.58
N ARG A 24 8.21 -18.56 1.82
CA ARG A 24 8.40 -19.94 2.27
C ARG A 24 7.57 -20.92 1.42
N GLN A 25 6.31 -20.61 1.15
CA GLN A 25 5.43 -21.41 0.28
C GLN A 25 5.97 -21.47 -1.16
N ALA A 26 6.54 -20.40 -1.65
CA ALA A 26 7.21 -20.33 -2.95
C ALA A 26 8.58 -21.04 -2.97
N GLY A 27 8.98 -21.73 -1.88
CA GLY A 27 10.20 -22.54 -1.80
C GLY A 27 11.48 -21.73 -1.55
N TYR A 28 11.37 -20.53 -1.00
CA TYR A 28 12.53 -19.77 -0.50
C TYR A 28 12.88 -20.21 0.92
N THR A 29 14.18 -20.18 1.26
CA THR A 29 14.64 -20.35 2.63
C THR A 29 14.64 -19.01 3.34
N ILE A 30 13.80 -18.88 4.37
CA ILE A 30 13.87 -17.74 5.28
C ILE A 30 14.90 -18.13 6.37
N SER A 31 16.03 -17.44 6.38
CA SER A 31 17.11 -17.74 7.34
C SER A 31 16.86 -17.07 8.69
N GLU A 32 16.30 -15.86 8.69
CA GLU A 32 16.20 -15.07 9.91
C GLU A 32 15.02 -14.09 9.88
N ILE A 33 14.38 -13.92 11.03
CA ILE A 33 13.39 -12.88 11.30
C ILE A 33 13.96 -11.93 12.34
N VAL A 34 14.29 -10.71 11.92
CA VAL A 34 14.94 -9.69 12.74
C VAL A 34 13.89 -8.69 13.28
N SER A 35 13.88 -8.46 14.58
CA SER A 35 12.96 -7.54 15.24
C SER A 35 13.67 -6.36 15.94
N ARG A 36 12.87 -5.39 16.41
CA ARG A 36 13.30 -4.44 17.44
C ARG A 36 13.44 -5.15 18.77
N ASP A 37 14.16 -4.53 19.71
CA ASP A 37 14.41 -5.09 21.05
C ASP A 37 13.25 -4.84 22.06
N SER A 38 12.00 -4.77 21.60
CA SER A 38 10.84 -4.75 22.49
C SER A 38 10.26 -6.13 22.69
N ALA A 39 9.71 -6.42 23.88
CA ALA A 39 9.09 -7.72 24.20
C ALA A 39 8.05 -8.14 23.17
N ALA A 40 7.15 -7.21 22.78
CA ALA A 40 6.12 -7.47 21.78
C ALA A 40 6.70 -7.79 20.40
N SER A 41 7.76 -7.10 19.95
CA SER A 41 8.42 -7.37 18.67
C SER A 41 9.16 -8.70 18.68
N LYS A 42 9.87 -9.02 19.76
CA LYS A 42 10.55 -10.31 19.96
C LYS A 42 9.55 -11.48 19.96
N LYS A 43 8.39 -11.33 20.60
CA LYS A 43 7.33 -12.34 20.56
C LYS A 43 6.86 -12.60 19.13
N LYS A 44 6.54 -11.54 18.38
CA LYS A 44 6.11 -11.65 16.95
C LYS A 44 7.19 -12.29 16.07
N ALA A 45 8.46 -11.95 16.30
CA ALA A 45 9.57 -12.55 15.55
C ALA A 45 9.69 -14.03 15.81
N ARG A 46 9.65 -14.49 17.08
CA ARG A 46 9.69 -15.91 17.45
C ARG A 46 8.51 -16.70 16.85
N GLU A 47 7.30 -16.16 16.96
CA GLU A 47 6.09 -16.77 16.39
C GLU A 47 6.19 -16.96 14.88
N LEU A 48 6.68 -15.93 14.17
CA LEU A 48 6.86 -15.98 12.72
C LEU A 48 8.00 -16.92 12.33
N ALA A 49 9.13 -16.84 13.02
CA ALA A 49 10.29 -17.69 12.79
C ALA A 49 9.94 -19.18 12.94
N GLY A 50 9.16 -19.56 13.96
CA GLY A 50 8.66 -20.93 14.11
C GLY A 50 7.84 -21.40 12.89
N LYS A 51 6.97 -20.53 12.33
CA LYS A 51 6.15 -20.86 11.15
C LYS A 51 6.94 -21.05 9.87
N VAL A 52 8.04 -20.31 9.70
CA VAL A 52 8.87 -20.37 8.49
C VAL A 52 10.17 -21.16 8.67
N LYS A 53 10.37 -21.77 9.84
CA LYS A 53 11.57 -22.52 10.23
C LYS A 53 12.84 -21.67 10.10
N ALA A 54 12.81 -20.45 10.66
CA ALA A 54 13.90 -19.47 10.64
C ALA A 54 14.42 -19.20 12.05
N TYR A 55 15.58 -18.54 12.13
CA TYR A 55 16.10 -17.99 13.39
C TYR A 55 15.39 -16.69 13.75
N ALA A 56 15.13 -16.44 15.01
CA ALA A 56 14.57 -15.17 15.50
C ALA A 56 15.63 -14.38 16.25
N SER A 57 15.85 -13.13 15.87
CA SER A 57 16.85 -12.23 16.44
C SER A 57 16.33 -10.82 16.67
N THR A 58 17.16 -9.99 17.27
CA THR A 58 17.01 -8.53 17.28
C THR A 58 18.05 -7.89 16.39
N ARG A 59 17.93 -6.59 16.10
CA ARG A 59 18.92 -5.86 15.29
C ARG A 59 20.34 -5.92 15.91
N ALA A 60 20.44 -6.04 17.23
CA ALA A 60 21.72 -6.07 17.94
C ALA A 60 22.46 -7.42 17.82
N ASN A 61 21.72 -8.52 17.65
CA ASN A 61 22.29 -9.87 17.59
C ASN A 61 21.93 -10.63 16.31
N ALA A 62 21.55 -9.91 15.26
CA ALA A 62 21.26 -10.48 13.96
C ALA A 62 22.54 -11.09 13.34
N ARG A 63 22.39 -12.23 12.68
CA ARG A 63 23.51 -12.91 11.98
C ARG A 63 23.57 -12.52 10.51
N LEU A 64 22.41 -12.29 9.90
CA LEU A 64 22.19 -11.96 8.48
C LEU A 64 22.91 -12.93 7.52
N ASP A 65 22.93 -14.23 7.89
CA ASP A 65 23.39 -15.28 6.99
C ASP A 65 22.35 -15.51 5.90
N ALA A 66 22.32 -14.58 4.96
CA ALA A 66 21.36 -14.48 3.89
C ALA A 66 21.98 -13.79 2.66
N ASP A 67 21.48 -14.12 1.47
CA ASP A 67 21.86 -13.47 0.20
C ASP A 67 21.04 -12.19 -0.04
N LEU A 68 19.89 -12.11 0.62
CA LEU A 68 18.96 -10.98 0.56
C LEU A 68 18.47 -10.64 1.98
N VAL A 69 18.55 -9.36 2.33
CA VAL A 69 17.93 -8.81 3.53
C VAL A 69 16.79 -7.88 3.14
N TRP A 70 15.56 -8.19 3.56
CA TRP A 70 14.36 -7.44 3.20
C TRP A 70 13.79 -6.66 4.38
N PHE A 71 13.86 -5.34 4.31
CA PHE A 71 13.38 -4.42 5.34
C PHE A 71 11.86 -4.18 5.18
N CYS A 72 11.09 -4.74 6.10
CA CYS A 72 9.63 -4.63 6.22
C CYS A 72 9.23 -3.83 7.47
N VAL A 73 9.96 -2.78 7.74
CA VAL A 73 9.74 -1.84 8.86
C VAL A 73 8.99 -0.58 8.39
N PRO A 74 8.43 0.24 9.30
CA PRO A 74 7.86 1.53 8.93
C PRO A 74 8.86 2.41 8.19
N ASP A 75 8.37 3.25 7.26
CA ASP A 75 9.20 4.07 6.38
C ASP A 75 10.26 4.87 7.15
N GLN A 76 9.87 5.53 8.21
CA GLN A 76 10.76 6.31 9.09
C GLN A 76 11.85 5.48 9.81
N GLU A 77 11.73 4.16 9.82
CA GLU A 77 12.71 3.27 10.47
C GLU A 77 13.67 2.60 9.48
N ILE A 78 13.46 2.73 8.16
CA ILE A 78 14.24 2.00 7.15
C ILE A 78 15.72 2.39 7.23
N ALA A 79 16.03 3.68 7.14
CA ALA A 79 17.41 4.16 7.20
C ALA A 79 18.09 3.80 8.53
N ALA A 80 17.41 4.01 9.67
CA ALA A 80 17.95 3.68 10.99
C ALA A 80 18.23 2.18 11.14
N ALA A 81 17.32 1.31 10.66
CA ALA A 81 17.52 -0.12 10.67
C ALA A 81 18.69 -0.55 9.76
N ALA A 82 18.81 0.07 8.58
CA ALA A 82 19.93 -0.18 7.68
C ALA A 82 21.27 0.23 8.31
N HIS A 83 21.34 1.39 8.97
CA HIS A 83 22.54 1.84 9.70
C HIS A 83 22.96 0.86 10.81
N GLN A 84 22.01 0.43 11.63
CA GLN A 84 22.29 -0.54 12.70
C GLN A 84 22.82 -1.86 12.16
N LEU A 85 22.18 -2.39 11.11
CA LEU A 85 22.56 -3.67 10.53
C LEU A 85 23.78 -3.60 9.61
N ALA A 86 24.18 -2.42 9.16
CA ALA A 86 25.39 -2.22 8.36
C ALA A 86 26.66 -2.69 9.08
N LEU A 87 26.68 -2.65 10.42
CA LEU A 87 27.83 -3.03 11.24
C LEU A 87 27.84 -4.51 11.61
N VAL A 88 26.72 -5.21 11.44
CA VAL A 88 26.50 -6.58 11.96
C VAL A 88 27.02 -7.65 11.01
N ALA A 89 27.05 -7.39 9.70
CA ALA A 89 27.40 -8.38 8.70
C ALA A 89 28.18 -7.79 7.52
N ALA A 90 28.82 -8.65 6.75
CA ALA A 90 29.39 -8.30 5.45
C ALA A 90 28.26 -8.14 4.41
N TRP A 91 28.28 -7.06 3.66
CA TRP A 91 27.24 -6.70 2.69
C TRP A 91 27.65 -6.94 1.23
N LYS A 92 28.93 -7.19 1.00
CA LYS A 92 29.44 -7.46 -0.35
C LYS A 92 28.69 -8.65 -0.98
N LYS A 93 28.19 -8.46 -2.20
CA LYS A 93 27.39 -9.44 -2.98
C LYS A 93 25.98 -9.74 -2.41
N LYS A 94 25.54 -9.10 -1.33
CA LYS A 94 24.16 -9.23 -0.84
C LYS A 94 23.22 -8.27 -1.56
N ASN A 95 21.92 -8.61 -1.54
CA ASN A 95 20.86 -7.71 -1.91
C ASN A 95 20.19 -7.14 -0.65
N ALA A 96 19.78 -5.87 -0.70
CA ALA A 96 19.05 -5.22 0.36
C ALA A 96 17.78 -4.59 -0.23
N PHE A 97 16.61 -5.00 0.25
CA PHE A 97 15.33 -4.47 -0.21
C PHE A 97 14.60 -3.77 0.92
N HIS A 98 13.82 -2.74 0.58
CA HIS A 98 12.76 -2.24 1.45
C HIS A 98 11.43 -2.18 0.69
N SER A 99 10.31 -2.07 1.43
CA SER A 99 8.99 -2.09 0.81
C SER A 99 8.22 -0.77 0.93
N SER A 100 8.89 0.37 1.12
CA SER A 100 8.23 1.66 1.06
C SER A 100 7.71 1.97 -0.35
N GLY A 101 6.47 2.46 -0.43
CA GLY A 101 5.91 2.99 -1.66
C GLY A 101 6.38 4.41 -1.97
N ALA A 102 6.69 5.19 -0.94
CA ALA A 102 7.06 6.61 -1.04
C ALA A 102 8.57 6.83 -1.17
N LEU A 103 9.38 6.07 -0.39
CA LEU A 103 10.82 6.23 -0.29
C LEU A 103 11.55 5.44 -1.38
N ALA A 104 12.66 6.00 -1.87
CA ALA A 104 13.52 5.36 -2.86
C ALA A 104 14.55 4.42 -2.22
N SER A 105 15.24 3.63 -3.03
CA SER A 105 16.28 2.69 -2.59
C SER A 105 17.47 3.37 -1.89
N ASP A 106 17.59 4.68 -1.95
CA ASP A 106 18.62 5.48 -1.27
C ASP A 106 18.56 5.37 0.25
N GLU A 107 17.40 5.03 0.82
CA GLU A 107 17.30 4.72 2.26
C GLU A 107 18.26 3.59 2.70
N LEU A 108 18.76 2.82 1.73
CA LEU A 108 19.71 1.73 1.93
C LEU A 108 21.14 2.08 1.48
N ASP A 109 21.47 3.35 1.26
CA ASP A 109 22.78 3.78 0.75
C ASP A 109 23.95 3.39 1.69
N VAL A 110 23.71 3.33 3.00
CA VAL A 110 24.71 2.84 3.94
C VAL A 110 25.14 1.40 3.63
N LEU A 111 24.21 0.57 3.15
CA LEU A 111 24.48 -0.82 2.76
C LEU A 111 25.09 -0.88 1.35
N ARG A 112 24.65 -0.01 0.44
CA ARG A 112 25.24 0.12 -0.90
C ARG A 112 26.72 0.49 -0.84
N ARG A 113 27.10 1.43 0.03
CA ARG A 113 28.52 1.78 0.28
C ARG A 113 29.34 0.61 0.84
N ARG A 114 28.69 -0.41 1.40
CA ARG A 114 29.32 -1.65 1.87
C ARG A 114 29.26 -2.80 0.85
N GLY A 115 28.84 -2.53 -0.37
CA GLY A 115 28.83 -3.46 -1.50
C GLY A 115 27.55 -4.27 -1.69
N ALA A 116 26.46 -3.91 -1.03
CA ALA A 116 25.14 -4.47 -1.34
C ALA A 116 24.54 -3.83 -2.59
N ALA A 117 23.73 -4.59 -3.33
CA ALA A 117 22.82 -4.03 -4.33
C ALA A 117 21.46 -3.73 -3.67
N ALA A 118 20.95 -2.50 -3.81
CA ALA A 118 19.77 -2.01 -3.11
C ALA A 118 18.57 -1.80 -4.03
N ALA A 119 17.36 -2.14 -3.55
CA ALA A 119 16.11 -1.84 -4.26
C ALA A 119 14.95 -1.53 -3.32
N SER A 120 14.04 -0.71 -3.79
CA SER A 120 12.68 -0.60 -3.28
C SER A 120 11.79 -1.60 -4.02
N VAL A 121 11.04 -2.42 -3.29
CA VAL A 121 10.16 -3.48 -3.80
C VAL A 121 8.81 -3.34 -3.11
N HIS A 122 7.90 -2.55 -3.68
CA HIS A 122 6.64 -2.19 -3.04
C HIS A 122 5.45 -2.92 -3.66
N PRO A 123 4.77 -3.82 -2.91
CA PRO A 123 3.50 -4.39 -3.34
C PRO A 123 2.39 -3.33 -3.26
N LEU A 124 1.70 -3.08 -4.37
CA LEU A 124 0.54 -2.20 -4.40
C LEU A 124 -0.68 -2.93 -3.84
N MET A 125 -0.67 -3.15 -2.54
CA MET A 125 -1.68 -3.91 -1.80
C MET A 125 -1.79 -3.40 -0.36
N THR A 126 -2.95 -3.61 0.24
CA THR A 126 -3.20 -3.26 1.64
C THR A 126 -2.97 -4.46 2.56
N PHE A 127 -2.20 -4.26 3.63
CA PHE A 127 -1.92 -5.26 4.67
C PHE A 127 -2.51 -4.81 6.00
N VAL A 128 -3.73 -5.27 6.31
CA VAL A 128 -4.43 -4.92 7.55
C VAL A 128 -4.39 -6.06 8.56
N HIS A 129 -4.68 -5.74 9.83
CA HIS A 129 -4.75 -6.76 10.88
C HIS A 129 -5.89 -7.76 10.57
N GLY A 130 -5.61 -9.05 10.76
CA GLY A 130 -6.58 -10.11 10.47
C GLY A 130 -6.74 -10.49 8.99
N SER A 131 -6.04 -9.82 8.07
CA SER A 131 -6.01 -10.16 6.65
C SER A 131 -4.63 -10.62 6.21
N MET A 132 -4.58 -11.64 5.40
CA MET A 132 -3.36 -12.13 4.73
C MET A 132 -3.64 -12.20 3.22
N PRO A 133 -3.55 -11.05 2.53
CA PRO A 133 -3.79 -11.02 1.09
C PRO A 133 -2.70 -11.81 0.36
N SER A 134 -3.08 -12.54 -0.68
CA SER A 134 -2.13 -13.19 -1.59
C SER A 134 -1.44 -12.14 -2.47
N SER A 135 -0.16 -12.34 -2.73
CA SER A 135 0.61 -11.56 -3.73
C SER A 135 0.25 -11.91 -5.18
N SER A 136 -0.55 -12.95 -5.41
CA SER A 136 -0.95 -13.37 -6.76
C SER A 136 -1.71 -12.26 -7.48
N GLY A 137 -1.23 -11.88 -8.66
CA GLY A 137 -1.80 -10.79 -9.46
C GLY A 137 -1.46 -9.38 -8.96
N VAL A 138 -0.88 -9.23 -7.77
CA VAL A 138 -0.54 -7.93 -7.18
C VAL A 138 0.55 -7.24 -7.98
N PRO A 139 0.39 -5.96 -8.37
CA PRO A 139 1.46 -5.16 -8.95
C PRO A 139 2.53 -4.84 -7.92
N PHE A 140 3.82 -5.01 -8.29
CA PHE A 140 4.97 -4.64 -7.49
C PHE A 140 5.78 -3.56 -8.21
N ALA A 141 5.88 -2.39 -7.62
CA ALA A 141 6.75 -1.32 -8.11
C ALA A 141 8.19 -1.57 -7.67
N LEU A 142 9.09 -1.61 -8.65
CA LEU A 142 10.52 -1.88 -8.45
C LEU A 142 11.33 -0.63 -8.82
N GLU A 143 12.26 -0.24 -7.94
CA GLU A 143 13.21 0.84 -8.17
C GLU A 143 14.53 0.50 -7.48
N GLY A 144 15.67 0.88 -8.05
CA GLY A 144 17.00 0.68 -7.46
C GLY A 144 18.04 0.14 -8.44
N ASP A 145 19.08 -0.49 -7.89
CA ASP A 145 20.20 -1.02 -8.67
C ASP A 145 19.75 -2.16 -9.58
N ALA A 146 20.26 -2.18 -10.81
CA ALA A 146 19.86 -3.16 -11.83
C ALA A 146 20.01 -4.62 -11.37
N ALA A 147 21.04 -4.93 -10.59
CA ALA A 147 21.25 -6.26 -10.03
C ALA A 147 20.15 -6.63 -9.02
N ALA A 148 19.83 -5.73 -8.09
CA ALA A 148 18.79 -5.88 -7.08
C ALA A 148 17.40 -6.01 -7.72
N VAL A 149 17.08 -5.15 -8.71
CA VAL A 149 15.81 -5.18 -9.46
C VAL A 149 15.63 -6.49 -10.22
N ARG A 150 16.69 -7.08 -10.79
CA ARG A 150 16.61 -8.41 -11.43
C ARG A 150 16.22 -9.50 -10.43
N VAL A 151 16.83 -9.50 -9.24
CA VAL A 151 16.49 -10.45 -8.16
C VAL A 151 15.04 -10.23 -7.70
N ALA A 152 14.64 -8.98 -7.47
CA ALA A 152 13.29 -8.62 -7.08
C ALA A 152 12.24 -9.09 -8.10
N ARG A 153 12.48 -8.87 -9.39
CA ARG A 153 11.60 -9.30 -10.48
C ARG A 153 11.39 -10.81 -10.50
N ARG A 154 12.46 -11.60 -10.25
CA ARG A 154 12.36 -13.05 -10.13
C ARG A 154 11.49 -13.45 -8.94
N ILE A 155 11.74 -12.86 -7.77
CA ILE A 155 10.97 -13.15 -6.55
C ILE A 155 9.49 -12.81 -6.75
N VAL A 156 9.18 -11.62 -7.30
CA VAL A 156 7.79 -11.20 -7.58
C VAL A 156 7.09 -12.17 -8.52
N ARG A 157 7.77 -12.65 -9.56
CA ARG A 157 7.23 -13.67 -10.46
C ARG A 157 6.94 -14.99 -9.73
N ASP A 158 7.85 -15.42 -8.85
CA ASP A 158 7.70 -16.67 -8.09
C ASP A 158 6.54 -16.57 -7.07
N LEU A 159 6.23 -15.34 -6.59
CA LEU A 159 5.04 -15.01 -5.81
C LEU A 159 3.78 -14.81 -6.68
N ARG A 160 3.85 -15.05 -7.99
CA ARG A 160 2.77 -14.81 -8.96
C ARG A 160 2.30 -13.35 -9.04
N GLY A 161 3.11 -12.40 -8.58
CA GLY A 161 2.87 -10.97 -8.69
C GLY A 161 3.26 -10.42 -10.08
N LYS A 162 2.94 -9.16 -10.33
CA LYS A 162 3.23 -8.44 -11.57
C LYS A 162 4.24 -7.33 -11.34
N ALA A 163 5.51 -7.55 -11.69
CA ALA A 163 6.57 -6.57 -11.48
C ALA A 163 6.58 -5.49 -12.57
N PHE A 164 6.64 -4.23 -12.19
CA PHE A 164 6.89 -3.09 -13.06
C PHE A 164 7.95 -2.16 -12.48
N THR A 165 8.63 -1.41 -13.33
CA THR A 165 9.69 -0.50 -12.89
C THR A 165 9.15 0.92 -12.76
N ILE A 166 9.53 1.62 -11.70
CA ILE A 166 9.22 3.03 -11.47
C ILE A 166 10.52 3.82 -11.33
N ARG A 167 10.54 5.06 -11.80
CA ARG A 167 11.66 5.96 -11.59
C ARG A 167 11.62 6.53 -10.17
N LYS A 168 12.78 6.70 -9.55
CA LYS A 168 12.96 7.24 -8.20
C LYS A 168 12.15 8.53 -7.97
N GLN A 169 12.23 9.50 -8.86
CA GLN A 169 11.52 10.77 -8.75
C GLN A 169 9.99 10.66 -8.79
N HIS A 170 9.44 9.55 -9.26
CA HIS A 170 7.99 9.33 -9.33
C HIS A 170 7.41 8.59 -8.13
N LYS A 171 8.24 8.16 -7.17
CA LYS A 171 7.76 7.35 -6.04
C LYS A 171 6.73 8.08 -5.17
N ALA A 172 6.94 9.36 -4.88
CA ALA A 172 5.97 10.14 -4.08
C ALA A 172 4.60 10.24 -4.79
N ALA A 173 4.59 10.52 -6.10
CA ALA A 173 3.36 10.57 -6.89
C ALA A 173 2.67 9.20 -6.98
N TYR A 174 3.45 8.13 -7.18
CA TYR A 174 2.97 6.76 -7.16
C TYR A 174 2.32 6.39 -5.81
N HIS A 175 2.95 6.76 -4.70
CA HIS A 175 2.40 6.47 -3.38
C HIS A 175 1.13 7.29 -3.09
N ALA A 176 1.10 8.56 -3.53
CA ALA A 176 -0.11 9.38 -3.47
C ALA A 176 -1.27 8.76 -4.27
N TRP A 177 -1.01 8.22 -5.47
CA TRP A 177 -2.00 7.46 -6.22
C TRP A 177 -2.50 6.24 -5.44
N GLY A 178 -1.61 5.47 -4.81
CA GLY A 178 -1.98 4.36 -3.92
C GLY A 178 -2.86 4.82 -2.75
N ALA A 179 -2.61 6.01 -2.20
CA ALA A 179 -3.42 6.57 -1.13
C ALA A 179 -4.86 6.87 -1.60
N PHE A 180 -5.06 7.38 -2.80
CA PHE A 180 -6.40 7.57 -3.39
C PHE A 180 -7.16 6.26 -3.57
N THR A 181 -6.45 5.18 -3.92
CA THR A 181 -7.09 3.88 -4.24
C THR A 181 -7.38 3.01 -3.00
N SER A 182 -6.84 3.32 -1.84
CA SER A 182 -7.07 2.54 -0.62
C SER A 182 -7.46 3.41 0.59
N PRO A 183 -6.56 4.06 1.34
CA PRO A 183 -6.96 4.74 2.57
C PRO A 183 -7.95 5.90 2.36
N LEU A 184 -7.82 6.68 1.29
CA LEU A 184 -8.77 7.77 1.00
C LEU A 184 -10.11 7.24 0.49
N LEU A 185 -10.14 6.10 -0.19
CA LEU A 185 -11.40 5.42 -0.51
C LEU A 185 -12.13 5.01 0.77
N VAL A 186 -11.42 4.41 1.75
CA VAL A 186 -12.02 4.07 3.06
C VAL A 186 -12.52 5.33 3.76
N ALA A 187 -11.77 6.42 3.75
CA ALA A 187 -12.22 7.70 4.32
C ALA A 187 -13.49 8.24 3.64
N THR A 188 -13.60 8.10 2.31
CA THR A 188 -14.81 8.47 1.55
C THR A 188 -16.02 7.63 1.98
N LEU A 189 -15.84 6.31 2.15
CA LEU A 189 -16.90 5.41 2.61
C LEU A 189 -17.36 5.75 4.04
N VAL A 190 -16.42 6.01 4.96
CA VAL A 190 -16.74 6.44 6.34
C VAL A 190 -17.46 7.80 6.34
N THR A 191 -17.08 8.72 5.47
CA THR A 191 -17.79 10.00 5.30
C THR A 191 -19.23 9.76 4.84
N GLY A 192 -19.45 8.83 3.91
CA GLY A 192 -20.80 8.42 3.48
C GLY A 192 -21.62 7.81 4.63
N GLU A 193 -21.02 6.98 5.51
CA GLU A 193 -21.70 6.47 6.73
C GLU A 193 -22.16 7.63 7.66
N ARG A 194 -21.35 8.69 7.78
CA ARG A 194 -21.71 9.88 8.56
C ARG A 194 -22.90 10.63 7.96
N VAL A 195 -22.89 10.79 6.63
CA VAL A 195 -24.04 11.41 5.92
C VAL A 195 -25.31 10.57 6.08
N ALA A 196 -25.22 9.24 6.01
CA ALA A 196 -26.36 8.35 6.17
C ALA A 196 -27.04 8.48 7.54
N ARG A 197 -26.32 8.90 8.59
CA ARG A 197 -26.91 9.20 9.89
C ARG A 197 -27.91 10.34 9.86
N THR A 198 -27.74 11.31 8.95
CA THR A 198 -28.73 12.40 8.76
C THR A 198 -30.02 11.90 8.10
N ALA A 199 -30.00 10.71 7.50
CA ALA A 199 -31.15 10.01 6.97
C ALA A 199 -31.72 8.94 7.95
N GLY A 200 -31.29 8.97 9.23
CA GLY A 200 -31.81 8.09 10.29
C GLY A 200 -31.17 6.69 10.34
N LEU A 201 -30.08 6.43 9.58
CA LEU A 201 -29.41 5.13 9.61
C LEU A 201 -28.27 5.10 10.63
N SER A 202 -28.11 4.00 11.34
CA SER A 202 -26.88 3.72 12.10
C SER A 202 -25.69 3.49 11.17
N ALA A 203 -24.45 3.65 11.67
CA ALA A 203 -23.25 3.40 10.87
C ALA A 203 -23.17 1.95 10.35
N ALA A 204 -23.60 0.98 11.16
CA ALA A 204 -23.61 -0.44 10.77
C ALA A 204 -24.61 -0.71 9.64
N GLU A 205 -25.81 -0.16 9.74
CA GLU A 205 -26.82 -0.26 8.68
C GLU A 205 -26.39 0.43 7.41
N ALA A 206 -25.85 1.67 7.49
CA ALA A 206 -25.32 2.40 6.36
C ALA A 206 -24.26 1.58 5.62
N ARG A 207 -23.28 1.03 6.36
CA ARG A 207 -22.22 0.17 5.81
C ARG A 207 -22.80 -1.05 5.10
N LYS A 208 -23.72 -1.77 5.72
CA LYS A 208 -24.37 -2.95 5.13
C LYS A 208 -25.10 -2.59 3.83
N LYS A 209 -25.86 -1.49 3.84
CA LYS A 209 -26.69 -1.05 2.71
C LYS A 209 -25.87 -0.46 1.55
N MET A 210 -24.73 0.20 1.82
CA MET A 210 -23.93 0.82 0.75
C MET A 210 -22.99 -0.17 0.04
N LEU A 211 -22.62 -1.30 0.65
CA LEU A 211 -21.67 -2.23 0.05
C LEU A 211 -22.07 -2.75 -1.35
N PRO A 212 -23.34 -3.08 -1.63
CA PRO A 212 -23.74 -3.50 -2.97
C PRO A 212 -23.49 -2.42 -4.05
N ILE A 213 -23.84 -1.16 -3.79
CA ILE A 213 -23.61 -0.07 -4.76
C ILE A 213 -22.12 0.24 -4.92
N VAL A 214 -21.31 0.17 -3.86
CA VAL A 214 -19.86 0.36 -3.95
C VAL A 214 -19.21 -0.72 -4.83
N ARG A 215 -19.58 -1.99 -4.62
CA ARG A 215 -19.09 -3.10 -5.46
C ARG A 215 -19.48 -2.92 -6.91
N GLN A 216 -20.74 -2.56 -7.18
CA GLN A 216 -21.22 -2.32 -8.54
C GLN A 216 -20.51 -1.13 -9.20
N THR A 217 -20.24 -0.05 -8.46
CA THR A 217 -19.48 1.09 -8.97
C THR A 217 -18.08 0.71 -9.40
N ILE A 218 -17.38 -0.11 -8.61
CA ILE A 218 -16.03 -0.61 -8.96
C ILE A 218 -16.09 -1.54 -10.17
N ALA A 219 -17.08 -2.45 -10.23
CA ALA A 219 -17.27 -3.34 -11.37
C ALA A 219 -17.56 -2.54 -12.66
N ASN A 220 -18.42 -1.52 -12.59
CA ASN A 220 -18.69 -0.64 -13.72
C ASN A 220 -17.44 0.13 -14.16
N TYR A 221 -16.66 0.65 -13.20
CA TYR A 221 -15.41 1.35 -13.52
C TYR A 221 -14.41 0.43 -14.25
N GLN A 222 -14.33 -0.80 -13.83
CA GLN A 222 -13.48 -1.81 -14.47
C GLN A 222 -13.95 -2.16 -15.88
N ALA A 223 -15.26 -2.32 -16.08
CA ALA A 223 -15.81 -2.80 -17.34
C ALA A 223 -16.02 -1.66 -18.37
N LEU A 224 -16.42 -0.46 -17.93
CA LEU A 224 -16.88 0.64 -18.79
C LEU A 224 -15.93 1.85 -18.79
N GLY A 225 -14.91 1.83 -17.93
CA GLY A 225 -14.01 2.96 -17.72
C GLY A 225 -14.68 4.14 -16.97
N PRO A 226 -13.95 5.24 -16.74
CA PRO A 226 -14.41 6.33 -15.87
C PRO A 226 -15.68 7.04 -16.38
N ALA A 227 -15.79 7.28 -17.68
CA ALA A 227 -16.96 7.97 -18.25
C ALA A 227 -18.23 7.12 -18.20
N GLY A 228 -18.12 5.81 -18.52
CA GLY A 228 -19.25 4.88 -18.51
C GLY A 228 -19.73 4.50 -17.11
N ALA A 229 -18.83 4.52 -16.12
CA ALA A 229 -19.19 4.23 -14.74
C ALA A 229 -19.77 5.44 -13.99
N PHE A 230 -19.57 6.66 -14.52
CA PHE A 230 -19.98 7.87 -13.83
C PHE A 230 -21.48 8.13 -13.99
N SER A 231 -22.22 8.16 -12.89
CA SER A 231 -23.68 8.32 -12.83
C SER A 231 -24.09 9.34 -11.77
N GLY A 232 -25.39 9.64 -11.70
CA GLY A 232 -25.95 10.49 -10.65
C GLY A 232 -26.23 11.94 -11.09
N PRO A 233 -26.51 12.85 -10.14
CA PRO A 233 -27.01 14.20 -10.46
C PRO A 233 -25.96 15.07 -11.16
N ILE A 234 -24.67 14.86 -10.91
CA ILE A 234 -23.62 15.67 -11.54
C ILE A 234 -23.54 15.36 -13.06
N VAL A 235 -23.54 14.08 -13.45
CA VAL A 235 -23.50 13.73 -14.88
C VAL A 235 -24.74 14.21 -15.62
N ARG A 236 -25.91 14.18 -14.96
CA ARG A 236 -27.18 14.69 -15.55
C ARG A 236 -27.31 16.21 -15.55
N GLY A 237 -26.47 16.93 -14.82
CA GLY A 237 -26.55 18.38 -14.70
C GLY A 237 -27.62 18.89 -13.73
N ASP A 238 -28.05 18.07 -12.77
CA ASP A 238 -29.14 18.33 -11.82
C ASP A 238 -28.69 19.28 -10.70
N ALA A 239 -28.47 20.55 -11.03
CA ALA A 239 -27.97 21.56 -10.10
C ALA A 239 -28.86 21.74 -8.86
N GLU A 240 -30.19 21.56 -9.00
CA GLU A 240 -31.11 21.67 -7.87
C GLU A 240 -30.91 20.54 -6.85
N ILE A 241 -30.75 19.31 -7.32
CA ILE A 241 -30.43 18.17 -6.44
C ILE A 241 -29.07 18.38 -5.73
N VAL A 242 -28.08 18.89 -6.46
CA VAL A 242 -26.77 19.23 -5.86
C VAL A 242 -26.93 20.29 -4.77
N ARG A 243 -27.74 21.34 -4.97
CA ARG A 243 -28.03 22.33 -3.94
C ARG A 243 -28.74 21.73 -2.72
N LYS A 244 -29.69 20.80 -2.93
CA LYS A 244 -30.32 20.05 -1.81
C LYS A 244 -29.30 19.26 -1.02
N HIS A 245 -28.38 18.55 -1.69
CA HIS A 245 -27.28 17.85 -1.01
C HIS A 245 -26.44 18.83 -0.18
N LEU A 246 -25.99 19.93 -0.76
CA LEU A 246 -25.14 20.91 -0.06
C LEU A 246 -25.83 21.54 1.15
N ARG A 247 -27.17 21.73 1.11
CA ARG A 247 -27.95 22.20 2.28
C ARG A 247 -27.94 21.19 3.42
N ILE A 248 -28.20 19.92 3.15
CA ILE A 248 -28.15 18.85 4.16
C ILE A 248 -26.75 18.70 4.73
N LEU A 249 -25.73 18.76 3.86
CA LEU A 249 -24.31 18.61 4.25
C LEU A 249 -23.79 19.76 5.13
N LYS A 250 -24.52 20.88 5.25
CA LYS A 250 -24.22 21.91 6.28
C LYS A 250 -24.24 21.34 7.71
N LYS A 251 -25.03 20.26 7.95
CA LYS A 251 -25.08 19.56 9.23
C LYS A 251 -23.88 18.63 9.47
N VAL A 252 -23.05 18.39 8.46
CA VAL A 252 -21.85 17.53 8.49
C VAL A 252 -20.73 18.25 7.72
N PRO A 253 -20.08 19.27 8.30
CA PRO A 253 -19.17 20.17 7.58
C PRO A 253 -18.02 19.45 6.87
N GLU A 254 -17.44 18.41 7.50
CA GLU A 254 -16.36 17.62 6.92
C GLU A 254 -16.84 16.88 5.66
N ALA A 255 -18.04 16.31 5.67
CA ALA A 255 -18.63 15.65 4.51
C ALA A 255 -18.94 16.66 3.39
N ARG A 256 -19.33 17.89 3.74
CA ARG A 256 -19.51 18.95 2.75
C ARG A 256 -18.21 19.28 2.02
N GLY A 257 -17.10 19.40 2.75
CA GLY A 257 -15.77 19.62 2.18
C GLY A 257 -15.36 18.52 1.20
N VAL A 258 -15.50 17.27 1.60
CA VAL A 258 -15.21 16.10 0.75
C VAL A 258 -16.11 16.09 -0.49
N TYR A 259 -17.42 16.31 -0.32
CA TYR A 259 -18.36 16.36 -1.44
C TYR A 259 -17.98 17.42 -2.47
N LEU A 260 -17.67 18.64 -2.03
CA LEU A 260 -17.27 19.74 -2.91
C LEU A 260 -15.99 19.44 -3.68
N ALA A 261 -14.97 18.88 -2.99
CA ALA A 261 -13.70 18.52 -3.62
C ALA A 261 -13.90 17.46 -4.72
N LEU A 262 -14.65 16.39 -4.41
CA LEU A 262 -14.93 15.31 -5.36
C LEU A 262 -15.84 15.78 -6.50
N ALA A 263 -16.86 16.60 -6.24
CA ALA A 263 -17.75 17.12 -7.26
C ALA A 263 -17.02 18.06 -8.24
N ARG A 264 -16.11 18.90 -7.73
CA ARG A 264 -15.24 19.76 -8.58
C ARG A 264 -14.29 18.92 -9.44
N ALA A 265 -13.68 17.88 -8.87
CA ALA A 265 -12.85 16.93 -9.61
C ALA A 265 -13.68 16.22 -10.71
N ALA A 266 -14.90 15.77 -10.38
CA ALA A 266 -15.80 15.16 -11.35
C ALA A 266 -16.14 16.12 -12.49
N LEU A 267 -16.47 17.38 -12.20
CA LEU A 267 -16.68 18.38 -13.25
C LEU A 267 -15.44 18.62 -14.12
N ARG A 268 -14.25 18.48 -13.58
CA ARG A 268 -13.02 18.68 -14.34
C ARG A 268 -12.69 17.51 -15.26
N TYR A 269 -12.86 16.29 -14.80
CA TYR A 269 -12.30 15.09 -15.44
C TYR A 269 -13.33 14.15 -16.04
N LEU A 270 -14.64 14.32 -15.72
CA LEU A 270 -15.70 13.40 -16.13
C LEU A 270 -16.78 14.13 -16.95
N PRO A 271 -17.59 13.40 -17.75
CA PRO A 271 -18.69 14.01 -18.50
C PRO A 271 -19.75 14.56 -17.54
N ALA A 272 -20.26 15.75 -17.85
CA ALA A 272 -21.39 16.35 -17.12
C ALA A 272 -22.16 17.31 -18.04
N ARG A 273 -23.48 17.29 -17.94
CA ARG A 273 -24.37 18.29 -18.57
C ARG A 273 -24.42 19.56 -17.70
N ASN A 274 -24.86 20.67 -18.24
CA ASN A 274 -25.09 21.95 -17.53
C ASN A 274 -23.86 22.37 -16.63
N ARG A 275 -22.65 22.18 -17.14
CA ARG A 275 -21.40 22.39 -16.39
C ARG A 275 -21.29 23.79 -15.78
N ALA A 276 -21.70 24.84 -16.52
CA ALA A 276 -21.62 26.21 -16.02
C ALA A 276 -22.52 26.42 -14.78
N THR A 277 -23.76 25.92 -14.82
CA THR A 277 -24.71 26.00 -13.69
C THR A 277 -24.20 25.18 -12.48
N LEU A 278 -23.69 23.96 -12.72
CA LEU A 278 -23.09 23.13 -11.66
C LEU A 278 -21.87 23.82 -11.04
N LYS A 279 -21.01 24.45 -11.84
CA LYS A 279 -19.82 25.16 -11.33
C LYS A 279 -20.25 26.27 -10.37
N LYS A 280 -21.19 27.14 -10.75
CA LYS A 280 -21.77 28.18 -9.88
C LYS A 280 -22.36 27.58 -8.59
N THR A 281 -23.05 26.44 -8.69
CA THR A 281 -23.65 25.75 -7.53
C THR A 281 -22.58 25.21 -6.55
N LEU A 282 -21.42 24.76 -7.03
CA LEU A 282 -20.33 24.23 -6.21
C LEU A 282 -19.37 25.30 -5.67
N GLU A 283 -19.54 26.55 -6.06
CA GLU A 283 -18.81 27.71 -5.52
C GLU A 283 -19.49 28.28 -4.25
N LEU A 284 -20.77 27.98 -4.02
CA LEU A 284 -21.54 28.30 -2.81
C LEU A 284 -21.25 27.34 -1.64
#